data_de35e29443a7ba69d66eff93deb26eb9
#
_entry.id   de35e29443a7ba69d66eff93deb26eb9
#
_cell.length_a   1.000
_cell.length_b   1.000
_cell.length_c   1.000
_cell.angle_alpha   90.00
_cell.angle_beta   90.00
_cell.angle_gamma   90.00
#
_symmetry.space_group_name_H-M   'P 1'
#
loop_
_entity.id
_entity.type
_entity.pdbx_description
1 polymer ?
#
loop_
_entity_poly.entity_id
_entity_poly.type
_entity_poly.pdbx_seq_one_letter_code
_entity_poly.pdbx_strand_id
1 'polypeptide(L)'
;MPTINQLIRKPRHPQKARNKVPALQASPQKRGVCTRVYTTTPKKPNSALRKVARVRLTNGFEVTSYIPGEGHNLQEHSVVLIRGGRVKDLPGVRYHIIRGTLDTQGVKDRRQRRSKYGAKRPK
;
A
#
# COMPACT_ATOMS: atom_id res chain seq x y z
N MET A 1 -36.48 -9.42 17.21
CA MET A 1 -36.90 -8.49 16.14
C MET A 1 -37.45 -7.21 16.77
N PRO A 2 -36.99 -6.05 16.35
CA PRO A 2 -37.55 -4.80 16.87
C PRO A 2 -38.95 -4.57 16.33
N THR A 3 -39.78 -3.94 17.16
CA THR A 3 -41.14 -3.57 16.76
C THR A 3 -41.13 -2.26 15.95
N ILE A 4 -42.26 -1.97 15.27
CA ILE A 4 -42.38 -0.74 14.49
C ILE A 4 -42.19 0.48 15.38
N ASN A 5 -42.74 0.48 16.59
CA ASN A 5 -42.59 1.58 17.53
C ASN A 5 -41.14 1.81 17.95
N GLN A 6 -40.36 0.72 18.11
CA GLN A 6 -38.94 0.84 18.41
C GLN A 6 -38.16 1.44 17.26
N LEU A 7 -38.49 1.12 16.02
CA LEU A 7 -37.82 1.66 14.84
C LEU A 7 -38.17 3.15 14.63
N ILE A 8 -39.37 3.57 14.99
CA ILE A 8 -39.75 4.98 14.92
C ILE A 8 -38.93 5.81 15.91
N ARG A 9 -38.76 5.31 17.13
CA ARG A 9 -37.98 6.00 18.17
C ARG A 9 -36.48 5.98 17.89
N LYS A 10 -35.96 4.86 17.39
CA LYS A 10 -34.53 4.66 17.11
C LYS A 10 -34.36 4.17 15.69
N PRO A 11 -34.40 5.07 14.70
CA PRO A 11 -34.27 4.66 13.30
C PRO A 11 -32.91 4.01 13.07
N ARG A 12 -32.88 3.10 12.12
CA ARG A 12 -31.62 2.45 11.72
C ARG A 12 -30.72 3.43 10.99
N HIS A 13 -29.47 3.41 11.36
CA HIS A 13 -28.45 4.21 10.68
C HIS A 13 -27.45 3.29 10.01
N PRO A 14 -27.07 3.58 8.77
CA PRO A 14 -26.02 2.80 8.13
C PRO A 14 -24.70 2.98 8.89
N GLN A 15 -23.91 1.93 8.95
CA GLN A 15 -22.59 2.01 9.57
C GLN A 15 -21.69 2.90 8.72
N LYS A 16 -20.90 3.73 9.41
CA LYS A 16 -19.90 4.52 8.72
C LYS A 16 -18.81 3.61 8.17
N ALA A 17 -18.41 3.85 6.94
CA ALA A 17 -17.31 3.10 6.34
C ALA A 17 -16.01 3.39 7.11
N ARG A 18 -15.29 2.31 7.43
CA ARG A 18 -13.98 2.45 8.07
C ARG A 18 -12.94 2.82 7.02
N ASN A 19 -12.04 3.68 7.41
CA ASN A 19 -10.90 4.01 6.55
C ASN A 19 -9.96 2.80 6.50
N LYS A 20 -9.73 2.26 5.32
CA LYS A 20 -8.85 1.12 5.12
C LYS A 20 -7.38 1.50 5.06
N VAL A 21 -7.09 2.79 4.94
CA VAL A 21 -5.72 3.30 4.82
C VAL A 21 -5.50 4.47 5.78
N PRO A 22 -5.57 4.23 7.10
CA PRO A 22 -5.52 5.33 8.07
C PRO A 22 -4.23 6.14 8.04
N ALA A 23 -3.12 5.52 7.64
CA ALA A 23 -1.84 6.21 7.61
C ALA A 23 -1.76 7.29 6.53
N LEU A 24 -2.62 7.24 5.52
CA LEU A 24 -2.65 8.27 4.47
C LEU A 24 -3.37 9.54 4.88
N GLN A 25 -4.20 9.48 5.93
CA GLN A 25 -4.94 10.65 6.46
C GLN A 25 -5.67 11.43 5.37
N ALA A 26 -6.48 10.70 4.58
CA ALA A 26 -7.30 11.24 3.48
C ALA A 26 -6.47 11.89 2.35
N SER A 27 -5.21 11.54 2.23
CA SER A 27 -4.36 11.96 1.11
C SER A 27 -4.26 10.83 0.08
N PRO A 28 -4.12 11.15 -1.23
CA PRO A 28 -3.97 10.09 -2.23
C PRO A 28 -2.65 9.34 -2.11
N GLN A 29 -1.57 10.04 -1.71
CA GLN A 29 -0.26 9.44 -1.48
C GLN A 29 0.42 10.14 -0.30
N LYS A 30 1.43 9.48 0.26
CA LYS A 30 2.29 10.06 1.30
C LYS A 30 3.75 9.70 1.04
N ARG A 31 4.61 10.65 1.31
CA ARG A 31 6.05 10.43 1.24
C ARG A 31 6.55 9.84 2.55
N GLY A 32 7.57 9.00 2.45
CA GLY A 32 8.20 8.42 3.63
C GLY A 32 9.62 7.98 3.35
N VAL A 33 10.28 7.54 4.39
CA VAL A 33 11.66 7.02 4.32
C VAL A 33 11.65 5.56 4.72
N CYS A 34 12.29 4.72 3.92
CA CYS A 34 12.41 3.30 4.23
C CYS A 34 13.28 3.10 5.47
N THR A 35 12.74 2.46 6.50
CA THR A 35 13.51 2.10 7.68
C THR A 35 14.08 0.69 7.57
N ARG A 36 13.45 -0.16 6.77
CA ARG A 36 13.89 -1.53 6.54
C ARG A 36 13.30 -2.06 5.23
N VAL A 37 14.10 -2.75 4.45
CA VAL A 37 13.65 -3.42 3.23
C VAL A 37 13.94 -4.91 3.38
N TYR A 38 12.93 -5.75 3.18
CA TYR A 38 13.06 -7.18 3.40
C TYR A 38 12.05 -7.95 2.54
N THR A 39 12.12 -9.27 2.62
CA THR A 39 11.16 -10.14 1.95
C THR A 39 10.29 -10.84 2.99
N THR A 40 9.09 -11.20 2.59
CA THR A 40 8.17 -11.93 3.46
C THR A 40 7.43 -12.98 2.65
N THR A 41 7.03 -14.06 3.32
CA THR A 41 6.22 -15.09 2.68
C THR A 41 4.74 -14.73 2.76
N PRO A 42 3.94 -15.06 1.72
CA PRO A 42 2.49 -14.83 1.77
C PRO A 42 1.78 -15.84 2.67
N LYS A 43 0.51 -15.58 2.94
CA LYS A 43 -0.34 -16.53 3.65
C LYS A 43 -0.53 -17.80 2.83
N LYS A 44 -0.77 -18.93 3.53
CA LYS A 44 -1.18 -20.17 2.86
C LYS A 44 -2.46 -19.94 2.05
N PRO A 45 -2.63 -20.59 0.87
CA PRO A 45 -1.79 -21.64 0.29
C PRO A 45 -0.66 -21.13 -0.61
N ASN A 46 -0.42 -19.83 -0.67
CA ASN A 46 0.57 -19.27 -1.58
C ASN A 46 1.98 -19.37 -0.99
N SER A 47 2.97 -19.42 -1.89
CA SER A 47 4.38 -19.49 -1.50
C SER A 47 5.20 -18.64 -2.47
N ALA A 48 5.99 -17.74 -1.93
CA ALA A 48 6.86 -16.84 -2.71
C ALA A 48 7.71 -16.03 -1.76
N LEU A 49 8.61 -15.22 -2.30
CA LEU A 49 9.31 -14.19 -1.55
C LEU A 49 8.79 -12.83 -2.02
N ARG A 50 7.89 -12.26 -1.23
CA ARG A 50 7.30 -10.95 -1.53
C ARG A 50 8.19 -9.84 -0.97
N LYS A 51 8.49 -8.83 -1.79
CA LYS A 51 9.37 -7.73 -1.40
C LYS A 51 8.53 -6.65 -0.73
N VAL A 52 8.92 -6.29 0.48
CA VAL A 52 8.22 -5.27 1.26
C VAL A 52 9.24 -4.32 1.89
N ALA A 53 8.78 -3.15 2.26
CA ALA A 53 9.58 -2.17 2.95
C ALA A 53 8.78 -1.58 4.11
N ARG A 54 9.45 -1.41 5.23
CA ARG A 54 8.87 -0.67 6.34
C ARG A 54 9.22 0.79 6.16
N VAL A 55 8.20 1.65 6.08
CA VAL A 55 8.35 3.05 5.71
C VAL A 55 7.81 3.93 6.83
N ARG A 56 8.62 4.90 7.25
CA ARG A 56 8.17 5.95 8.18
C ARG A 56 7.67 7.14 7.36
N LEU A 57 6.39 7.44 7.48
CA LEU A 57 5.77 8.53 6.73
C LEU A 57 6.06 9.88 7.35
N THR A 58 5.90 10.95 6.55
CA THR A 58 6.10 12.33 7.01
C THR A 58 5.14 12.73 8.12
N ASN A 59 3.99 12.05 8.25
CA ASN A 59 3.01 12.30 9.30
C ASN A 59 3.26 11.50 10.59
N GLY A 60 4.39 10.79 10.69
CA GLY A 60 4.79 10.04 11.87
C GLY A 60 4.37 8.58 11.91
N PHE A 61 3.48 8.14 11.01
CA PHE A 61 3.09 6.73 10.94
C PHE A 61 4.20 5.88 10.33
N GLU A 62 4.35 4.67 10.85
CA GLU A 62 5.26 3.68 10.28
C GLU A 62 4.44 2.51 9.76
N VAL A 63 4.58 2.21 8.47
CA VAL A 63 3.75 1.20 7.80
C VAL A 63 4.61 0.25 6.99
N THR A 64 4.08 -0.95 6.76
CA THR A 64 4.69 -1.91 5.85
C THR A 64 4.03 -1.77 4.48
N SER A 65 4.83 -1.53 3.45
CA SER A 65 4.35 -1.30 2.09
C SER A 65 4.94 -2.34 1.16
N TYR A 66 4.15 -2.75 0.17
CA TYR A 66 4.59 -3.70 -0.85
C TYR A 66 5.35 -2.98 -1.96
N ILE A 67 6.45 -3.58 -2.42
CA ILE A 67 7.22 -3.07 -3.54
C ILE A 67 6.78 -3.83 -4.80
N PRO A 68 6.01 -3.19 -5.71
CA PRO A 68 5.52 -3.88 -6.89
C PRO A 68 6.57 -4.02 -7.99
N GLY A 69 6.35 -4.98 -8.87
CA GLY A 69 7.20 -5.22 -10.03
C GLY A 69 8.36 -6.17 -9.76
N GLU A 70 9.12 -6.43 -10.79
CA GLU A 70 10.28 -7.32 -10.72
C GLU A 70 11.54 -6.51 -10.44
N GLY A 71 12.18 -6.79 -9.29
CA GLY A 71 13.40 -6.13 -8.90
C GLY A 71 13.19 -4.69 -8.42
N HIS A 72 14.07 -4.22 -7.58
CA HIS A 72 14.05 -2.85 -7.08
C HIS A 72 15.45 -2.45 -6.62
N ASN A 73 15.62 -1.14 -6.43
CA ASN A 73 16.89 -0.58 -5.93
C ASN A 73 16.73 0.03 -4.53
N LEU A 74 15.65 -0.29 -3.84
CA LEU A 74 15.38 0.30 -2.54
C LEU A 74 16.28 -0.29 -1.47
N GLN A 75 16.68 0.55 -0.55
CA GLN A 75 17.50 0.19 0.60
C GLN A 75 17.10 1.07 1.77
N GLU A 76 17.68 0.80 2.93
CA GLU A 76 17.44 1.62 4.12
C GLU A 76 17.76 3.09 3.83
N HIS A 77 16.90 3.99 4.31
CA HIS A 77 16.97 5.44 4.12
C HIS A 77 16.57 5.94 2.73
N SER A 78 16.07 5.08 1.84
CA SER A 78 15.51 5.53 0.57
C SER A 78 14.20 6.28 0.80
N VAL A 79 14.02 7.40 0.09
CA VAL A 79 12.80 8.20 0.15
C VAL A 79 11.82 7.65 -0.90
N VAL A 80 10.61 7.33 -0.46
CA VAL A 80 9.60 6.70 -1.32
C VAL A 80 8.27 7.39 -1.17
N LEU A 81 7.41 7.19 -2.17
CA LEU A 81 6.04 7.65 -2.14
C LEU A 81 5.14 6.42 -2.06
N ILE A 82 4.20 6.41 -1.12
CA ILE A 82 3.28 5.29 -0.97
C ILE A 82 1.85 5.70 -1.30
N ARG A 83 1.07 4.71 -1.71
CA ARG A 83 -0.36 4.86 -1.96
C ARG A 83 -1.12 3.76 -1.25
N GLY A 84 -2.44 3.90 -1.17
CA GLY A 84 -3.30 2.84 -0.66
C GLY A 84 -3.35 1.66 -1.62
N GLY A 85 -3.80 0.55 -1.11
CA GLY A 85 -3.93 -0.70 -1.85
C GLY A 85 -3.39 -1.85 -1.04
N ARG A 86 -4.28 -2.76 -0.67
CA ARG A 86 -3.92 -3.91 0.15
C ARG A 86 -3.34 -5.02 -0.69
N VAL A 87 -2.38 -5.74 -0.15
CA VAL A 87 -1.91 -7.00 -0.70
C VAL A 87 -2.61 -8.14 0.04
N LYS A 88 -3.49 -8.83 -0.64
CA LYS A 88 -4.33 -9.87 -0.02
C LYS A 88 -3.50 -11.02 0.56
N ASP A 89 -2.39 -11.37 -0.10
CA ASP A 89 -1.50 -12.46 0.32
C ASP A 89 -0.67 -12.14 1.55
N LEU A 90 -0.51 -10.86 1.88
CA LEU A 90 0.39 -10.44 2.96
C LEU A 90 -0.42 -9.81 4.09
N PRO A 91 -0.38 -10.39 5.28
CA PRO A 91 -1.13 -9.81 6.41
C PRO A 91 -0.53 -8.48 6.83
N GLY A 92 -1.40 -7.50 7.07
CA GLY A 92 -0.98 -6.18 7.55
C GLY A 92 -0.40 -5.26 6.49
N VAL A 93 -0.28 -5.68 5.24
CA VAL A 93 0.24 -4.83 4.16
C VAL A 93 -0.93 -4.17 3.46
N ARG A 94 -1.12 -2.86 3.71
CA ARG A 94 -2.25 -2.08 3.20
C ARG A 94 -1.83 -1.02 2.19
N TYR A 95 -0.56 -0.94 1.87
CA TYR A 95 0.00 0.15 1.08
C TYR A 95 0.94 -0.41 0.02
N HIS A 96 1.12 0.36 -1.05
CA HIS A 96 2.06 0.05 -2.12
C HIS A 96 3.02 1.21 -2.30
N ILE A 97 4.27 0.91 -2.61
CA ILE A 97 5.25 1.91 -3.03
C ILE A 97 5.02 2.20 -4.51
N ILE A 98 5.03 3.49 -4.88
CA ILE A 98 4.86 3.92 -6.27
C ILE A 98 6.21 3.84 -6.95
N ARG A 99 6.31 3.05 -8.03
CA ARG A 99 7.54 2.89 -8.80
C ARG A 99 7.74 4.09 -9.72
N GLY A 100 9.00 4.49 -9.88
CA GLY A 100 9.37 5.58 -10.78
C GLY A 100 9.29 6.97 -10.16
N THR A 101 9.12 7.06 -8.85
CA THR A 101 9.05 8.34 -8.13
C THR A 101 10.14 8.41 -7.05
N LEU A 102 10.60 9.63 -6.76
CA LEU A 102 11.60 9.89 -5.70
C LEU A 102 12.80 8.95 -5.89
N ASP A 103 13.18 8.18 -4.87
CA ASP A 103 14.33 7.28 -4.94
C ASP A 103 14.00 5.91 -5.52
N THR A 104 12.76 5.65 -5.87
CA THR A 104 12.34 4.37 -6.44
C THR A 104 12.44 4.41 -7.96
N GLN A 105 13.28 3.55 -8.52
CA GLN A 105 13.37 3.42 -9.99
C GLN A 105 12.17 2.64 -10.52
N GLY A 106 11.81 2.91 -11.79
CA GLY A 106 10.83 2.10 -12.48
C GLY A 106 11.35 0.70 -12.78
N VAL A 107 10.45 -0.19 -13.18
CA VAL A 107 10.81 -1.57 -13.55
C VAL A 107 11.51 -1.54 -14.90
N LYS A 108 12.70 -2.15 -14.99
CA LYS A 108 13.48 -2.21 -16.22
C LYS A 108 12.79 -3.09 -17.27
N ASP A 109 12.88 -2.67 -18.53
CA ASP A 109 12.45 -3.45 -19.69
C ASP A 109 10.98 -3.86 -19.68
N ARG A 110 10.19 -3.18 -18.87
CA ARG A 110 8.76 -3.45 -18.82
C ARG A 110 8.07 -2.76 -19.99
N ARG A 111 7.24 -3.49 -20.73
CA ARG A 111 6.55 -2.98 -21.93
C ARG A 111 5.06 -2.81 -21.73
N GLN A 112 4.44 -3.59 -20.83
CA GLN A 112 3.01 -3.52 -20.57
C GLN A 112 2.75 -2.81 -19.25
N ARG A 113 1.68 -2.00 -19.21
CA ARG A 113 1.25 -1.28 -18.01
C ARG A 113 2.38 -0.45 -17.39
N ARG A 114 3.11 0.22 -18.23
CA ARG A 114 4.30 0.98 -17.82
C ARG A 114 4.00 2.06 -16.77
N SER A 115 2.84 2.70 -16.86
CA SER A 115 2.45 3.75 -15.90
C SER A 115 2.38 3.22 -14.47
N LYS A 116 1.93 1.99 -14.30
CA LYS A 116 1.80 1.39 -12.95
C LYS A 116 3.15 1.06 -12.34
N TYR A 117 4.18 0.87 -13.15
CA TYR A 117 5.48 0.42 -12.69
C TYR A 117 6.59 1.43 -12.97
N GLY A 118 6.22 2.63 -13.36
CA GLY A 118 7.17 3.71 -13.55
C GLY A 118 8.16 3.50 -14.70
N ALA A 119 7.79 2.71 -15.70
CA ALA A 119 8.68 2.42 -16.82
C ALA A 119 8.50 3.46 -17.93
N LYS A 120 9.63 3.86 -18.54
CA LYS A 120 9.63 4.79 -19.64
C LYS A 120 9.25 4.09 -20.94
N ARG A 121 8.75 4.86 -21.90
CA ARG A 121 8.42 4.34 -23.22
C ARG A 121 9.65 3.76 -23.90
N PRO A 122 9.61 2.50 -24.37
CA PRO A 122 10.75 1.95 -25.10
C PRO A 122 10.91 2.64 -26.45
N LYS A 123 12.13 2.84 -26.84
CA LYS A 123 12.44 3.42 -28.16
C LYS A 123 12.31 2.37 -29.25
#